data_66e12cf801fc07e022205f9ab6daebf8
#
_entry.id   66e12cf801fc07e022205f9ab6daebf8
#
_cell.length_a   1.000
_cell.length_b   1.000
_cell.length_c   1.000
_cell.angle_alpha   90.00
_cell.angle_beta   90.00
_cell.angle_gamma   90.00
#
_symmetry.space_group_name_H-M   'P 1'
#
loop_
_entity.id
_entity.type
_entity.pdbx_description
1 polymer ?
#
loop_
_entity_poly.entity_id
_entity_poly.type
_entity_poly.pdbx_seq_one_letter_code
_entity_poly.pdbx_strand_id
1 'polypeptide(L)'
;MQIYDEKSIEIMKISNKKAGIILAIIIVISLAISTIFMFSKQGYHEDELLTYNLANSSKQLNVDGGWNSPKDFNEYLSVSENQRFDYAQVYNNQIIDASHPPFYYALVHTVCSFFPTVFSKWLAYSINVIAMTGALILLYKIAKKISGNNLYALMGAGAYALSLACITTTIYLRMYSTLSFFVLAFMYMSIKLYEKKNTVNIKDCLLLSVITLFGTLTQYYFLMFGGLIGFVFLVFKIKEKCIKDLVKYAVFCFIGIALAMCIYPYILSNVLGGNRGLGSLDLSGIDAITIFTYVIYKLCTYIQVLSKDLFLNQIWLFVLCAFCAIGFGIYFRFIKKQKLNRKAMFAIVPSLVYFIAISMLSPFNSDRYVMASLPIITMLFVFAFIKIFSLIKKENLRLILPISIVLASAIGFATVKPYYTYGKTNLYEPKTDNCLFVGTAMLEWNKCIDKFMQYDSTMIVQNSEMSKTLIDDLDTLATDRGVITNGKIGELASAFMNNGSEKEMSNSMSAIKTDTKLQSLDEVTVYISRLTDEEGTIDYILENTSFENYELIQADYSFDDFYNWYDYFVETESYCNVYRFY
;
A
#
# COMPACT_ATOMS: atom_id res chain seq x y z
N MET A 1 21.44 18.26 25.82
CA MET A 1 22.19 17.30 26.61
C MET A 1 22.29 16.02 25.79
N GLN A 2 23.53 15.66 25.42
CA GLN A 2 23.83 14.50 24.58
C GLN A 2 23.28 13.24 25.23
N ILE A 3 22.74 12.33 24.42
CA ILE A 3 22.14 11.07 24.89
C ILE A 3 23.21 10.11 25.46
N TYR A 4 24.46 10.43 25.32
CA TYR A 4 25.58 9.55 25.64
C TYR A 4 26.54 10.24 26.64
N ASP A 5 26.83 9.54 27.70
CA ASP A 5 27.95 9.84 28.60
C ASP A 5 29.24 9.68 27.77
N GLU A 6 29.97 10.77 27.54
CA GLU A 6 31.12 10.84 26.60
C GLU A 6 32.24 9.83 26.89
N LYS A 7 32.25 9.23 28.07
CA LYS A 7 33.31 8.29 28.51
C LYS A 7 33.03 6.81 28.18
N SER A 8 31.84 6.44 27.73
CA SER A 8 31.49 5.02 27.54
C SER A 8 31.38 4.54 26.09
N ILE A 9 31.51 5.42 25.09
CA ILE A 9 31.27 5.04 23.70
C ILE A 9 32.27 5.73 22.77
N GLU A 10 33.51 5.25 22.75
CA GLU A 10 34.40 5.44 21.60
C GLU A 10 33.99 4.47 20.47
N ILE A 11 32.73 4.60 20.01
CA ILE A 11 32.23 3.86 18.85
C ILE A 11 32.86 4.48 17.61
N MET A 12 33.28 3.64 16.66
CA MET A 12 33.80 4.02 15.35
C MET A 12 33.07 5.25 14.80
N LYS A 13 33.69 6.41 14.89
CA LYS A 13 33.17 7.65 14.30
C LYS A 13 33.34 7.55 12.79
N ILE A 14 32.28 7.15 12.08
CA ILE A 14 32.28 7.18 10.63
C ILE A 14 32.20 8.64 10.17
N SER A 15 33.15 9.07 9.34
CA SER A 15 33.11 10.41 8.76
C SER A 15 31.91 10.60 7.84
N ASN A 16 31.47 11.84 7.67
CA ASN A 16 30.30 12.13 6.81
C ASN A 16 30.50 11.64 5.36
N LYS A 17 31.74 11.75 4.83
CA LYS A 17 32.08 11.26 3.48
C LYS A 17 31.93 9.75 3.38
N LYS A 18 32.51 8.99 4.33
CA LYS A 18 32.37 7.53 4.37
C LYS A 18 30.91 7.10 4.56
N ALA A 19 30.16 7.79 5.43
CA ALA A 19 28.74 7.51 5.64
C ALA A 19 27.91 7.74 4.37
N GLY A 20 28.21 8.79 3.60
CA GLY A 20 27.55 9.03 2.31
C GLY A 20 27.81 7.92 1.30
N ILE A 21 29.04 7.41 1.22
CA ILE A 21 29.40 6.28 0.33
C ILE A 21 28.66 5.00 0.76
N ILE A 22 28.68 4.69 2.06
CA ILE A 22 27.98 3.50 2.58
C ILE A 22 26.48 3.59 2.31
N LEU A 23 25.86 4.77 2.52
CA LEU A 23 24.46 5.00 2.23
C LEU A 23 24.17 4.77 0.74
N ALA A 24 25.01 5.29 -0.15
CA ALA A 24 24.85 5.08 -1.59
C ALA A 24 24.90 3.59 -1.96
N ILE A 25 25.84 2.83 -1.37
CA ILE A 25 25.95 1.38 -1.56
C ILE A 25 24.68 0.68 -1.06
N ILE A 26 24.16 1.03 0.12
CA ILE A 26 22.93 0.45 0.68
C ILE A 26 21.75 0.73 -0.27
N ILE A 27 21.61 1.95 -0.78
CA ILE A 27 20.55 2.31 -1.73
C ILE A 27 20.68 1.49 -3.01
N VAL A 28 21.88 1.39 -3.59
CA VAL A 28 22.09 0.61 -4.81
C VAL A 28 21.74 -0.87 -4.59
N ILE A 29 22.13 -1.46 -3.48
CA ILE A 29 21.76 -2.86 -3.14
C ILE A 29 20.24 -3.00 -3.00
N SER A 30 19.60 -2.09 -2.28
CA SER A 30 18.13 -2.10 -2.10
C SER A 30 17.39 -2.02 -3.44
N LEU A 31 17.82 -1.11 -4.32
CA LEU A 31 17.23 -0.96 -5.65
C LEU A 31 17.51 -2.17 -6.54
N ALA A 32 18.71 -2.75 -6.46
CA ALA A 32 19.03 -3.97 -7.21
C ALA A 32 18.12 -5.13 -6.80
N ILE A 33 17.92 -5.33 -5.48
CA ILE A 33 16.99 -6.34 -4.96
C ILE A 33 15.55 -6.05 -5.43
N SER A 34 15.07 -4.80 -5.30
CA SER A 34 13.74 -4.41 -5.78
C SER A 34 13.59 -4.68 -7.28
N THR A 35 14.63 -4.42 -8.06
CA THR A 35 14.63 -4.66 -9.52
C THR A 35 14.56 -6.15 -9.84
N ILE A 36 15.27 -7.01 -9.09
CA ILE A 36 15.18 -8.47 -9.22
C ILE A 36 13.75 -8.94 -8.97
N PHE A 37 13.12 -8.48 -7.88
CA PHE A 37 11.71 -8.81 -7.62
C PHE A 37 10.76 -8.22 -8.67
N MET A 38 11.07 -7.05 -9.21
CA MET A 38 10.29 -6.47 -10.30
C MET A 38 10.42 -7.27 -11.60
N PHE A 39 11.58 -7.87 -11.91
CA PHE A 39 11.71 -8.83 -13.01
C PHE A 39 10.84 -10.07 -12.79
N SER A 40 10.83 -10.61 -11.58
CA SER A 40 10.04 -11.79 -11.22
C SER A 40 8.53 -11.52 -11.09
N LYS A 41 8.10 -10.25 -11.06
CA LYS A 41 6.69 -9.87 -11.00
C LYS A 41 5.98 -10.25 -12.30
N GLN A 42 5.04 -11.19 -12.23
CA GLN A 42 4.36 -11.76 -13.40
C GLN A 42 2.96 -11.16 -13.66
N GLY A 43 2.32 -10.62 -12.62
CA GLY A 43 0.98 -10.03 -12.72
C GLY A 43 0.90 -8.66 -12.07
N TYR A 44 -0.32 -8.15 -11.94
CA TYR A 44 -0.62 -6.85 -11.39
C TYR A 44 -1.73 -6.95 -10.34
N HIS A 45 -1.64 -6.13 -9.31
CA HIS A 45 -2.77 -5.87 -8.45
C HIS A 45 -3.80 -5.01 -9.18
N GLU A 46 -5.10 -5.20 -8.91
CA GLU A 46 -6.18 -4.40 -9.51
C GLU A 46 -5.94 -2.89 -9.42
N ASP A 47 -5.49 -2.43 -8.25
CA ASP A 47 -5.16 -1.02 -8.02
C ASP A 47 -4.01 -0.52 -8.90
N GLU A 48 -3.06 -1.38 -9.32
CA GLU A 48 -1.98 -1.01 -10.21
C GLU A 48 -2.51 -0.77 -11.62
N LEU A 49 -3.39 -1.65 -12.10
CA LEU A 49 -4.07 -1.50 -13.40
C LEU A 49 -5.00 -0.29 -13.41
N LEU A 50 -5.76 -0.07 -12.34
CA LEU A 50 -6.54 1.16 -12.16
C LEU A 50 -5.66 2.41 -12.14
N THR A 51 -4.44 2.32 -11.59
CA THR A 51 -3.51 3.46 -11.64
C THR A 51 -3.14 3.81 -13.07
N TYR A 52 -2.85 2.82 -13.91
CA TYR A 52 -2.56 3.05 -15.32
C TYR A 52 -3.76 3.58 -16.08
N ASN A 53 -4.95 3.02 -15.88
CA ASN A 53 -6.17 3.51 -16.51
C ASN A 53 -6.45 4.97 -16.12
N LEU A 54 -6.54 5.27 -14.82
CA LEU A 54 -6.83 6.62 -14.33
C LEU A 54 -5.77 7.66 -14.73
N ALA A 55 -4.52 7.22 -14.92
CA ALA A 55 -3.45 8.10 -15.38
C ALA A 55 -3.50 8.33 -16.91
N ASN A 56 -3.83 7.29 -17.70
CA ASN A 56 -3.46 7.26 -19.10
C ASN A 56 -4.63 7.30 -20.07
N SER A 57 -5.84 6.89 -19.65
CA SER A 57 -6.92 6.64 -20.58
C SER A 57 -8.28 7.10 -20.07
N SER A 58 -9.15 7.48 -20.99
CA SER A 58 -10.59 7.66 -20.75
C SER A 58 -11.42 6.54 -21.39
N LYS A 59 -10.73 5.53 -21.95
CA LYS A 59 -11.39 4.39 -22.58
C LYS A 59 -12.18 3.61 -21.55
N GLN A 60 -13.40 3.26 -21.91
CA GLN A 60 -14.21 2.28 -21.20
C GLN A 60 -14.14 0.95 -21.94
N LEU A 61 -14.07 -0.14 -21.18
CA LEU A 61 -14.18 -1.49 -21.72
C LEU A 61 -15.65 -1.93 -21.72
N ASN A 62 -15.98 -2.86 -22.59
CA ASN A 62 -17.30 -3.50 -22.61
C ASN A 62 -17.30 -4.60 -21.52
N VAL A 63 -17.91 -4.32 -20.37
CA VAL A 63 -17.91 -5.23 -19.22
C VAL A 63 -19.28 -5.87 -18.95
N ASP A 64 -20.28 -5.52 -19.77
CA ASP A 64 -21.67 -5.99 -19.65
C ASP A 64 -22.05 -6.88 -20.85
N GLY A 65 -21.23 -7.89 -21.14
CA GLY A 65 -21.49 -8.86 -22.20
C GLY A 65 -20.99 -8.45 -23.58
N GLY A 66 -20.08 -7.49 -23.67
CA GLY A 66 -19.47 -7.10 -24.94
C GLY A 66 -18.04 -7.64 -25.11
N TRP A 67 -17.61 -7.74 -26.37
CA TRP A 67 -16.26 -8.19 -26.73
C TRP A 67 -15.24 -7.07 -26.66
N ASN A 68 -14.04 -7.40 -26.17
CA ASN A 68 -12.88 -6.53 -26.12
C ASN A 68 -11.70 -7.23 -26.80
N SER A 69 -10.97 -6.51 -27.64
CA SER A 69 -9.73 -6.99 -28.26
C SER A 69 -8.52 -6.69 -27.38
N PRO A 70 -7.35 -7.30 -27.60
CA PRO A 70 -6.09 -6.92 -26.97
C PRO A 70 -5.77 -5.44 -27.13
N LYS A 71 -6.15 -4.84 -28.26
CA LYS A 71 -5.98 -3.42 -28.52
C LYS A 71 -6.83 -2.57 -27.55
N ASP A 72 -8.07 -2.98 -27.28
CA ASP A 72 -8.95 -2.27 -26.33
C ASP A 72 -8.37 -2.27 -24.91
N PHE A 73 -7.84 -3.40 -24.45
CA PHE A 73 -7.18 -3.50 -23.16
C PHE A 73 -5.89 -2.66 -23.12
N ASN A 74 -5.10 -2.67 -24.20
CA ASN A 74 -3.91 -1.84 -24.25
C ASN A 74 -4.26 -0.34 -24.24
N GLU A 75 -5.27 0.09 -25.01
CA GLU A 75 -5.78 1.47 -25.01
C GLU A 75 -6.38 1.88 -23.65
N TYR A 76 -6.92 0.93 -22.89
CA TYR A 76 -7.40 1.14 -21.52
C TYR A 76 -6.26 1.48 -20.54
N LEU A 77 -5.05 0.93 -20.74
CA LEU A 77 -3.92 1.06 -19.82
C LEU A 77 -2.83 2.03 -20.29
N SER A 78 -2.72 2.31 -21.58
CA SER A 78 -1.65 3.12 -22.15
C SER A 78 -2.12 4.52 -22.58
N VAL A 79 -1.16 5.43 -22.71
CA VAL A 79 -1.41 6.77 -23.31
C VAL A 79 -1.48 6.63 -24.82
N SER A 80 -2.55 7.11 -25.44
CA SER A 80 -2.64 7.19 -26.90
C SER A 80 -1.81 8.37 -27.44
N GLU A 81 -1.39 8.33 -28.72
CA GLU A 81 -0.57 9.36 -29.34
C GLU A 81 -1.15 10.77 -29.23
N ASN A 82 -2.46 10.90 -29.36
CA ASN A 82 -3.18 12.17 -29.30
C ASN A 82 -3.48 12.64 -27.87
N GLN A 83 -3.26 11.80 -26.85
CA GLN A 83 -3.50 12.12 -25.43
C GLN A 83 -2.20 12.31 -24.64
N ARG A 84 -1.04 12.39 -25.35
CA ARG A 84 0.24 12.64 -24.69
C ARG A 84 0.24 13.97 -23.94
N PHE A 85 0.63 13.92 -22.66
CA PHE A 85 0.68 15.07 -21.76
C PHE A 85 -0.68 15.77 -21.56
N ASP A 86 -1.78 15.05 -21.74
CA ASP A 86 -3.13 15.55 -21.45
C ASP A 86 -3.46 15.45 -19.94
N TYR A 87 -2.97 16.42 -19.19
CA TYR A 87 -3.23 16.50 -17.75
C TYR A 87 -4.68 16.86 -17.42
N ALA A 88 -5.45 17.39 -18.37
CA ALA A 88 -6.87 17.65 -18.17
C ALA A 88 -7.64 16.33 -18.07
N GLN A 89 -7.28 15.34 -18.89
CA GLN A 89 -7.83 14.00 -18.80
C GLN A 89 -7.50 13.37 -17.45
N VAL A 90 -6.23 13.41 -17.01
CA VAL A 90 -5.82 12.89 -15.69
C VAL A 90 -6.65 13.51 -14.57
N TYR A 91 -6.81 14.82 -14.62
CA TYR A 91 -7.59 15.57 -13.65
C TYR A 91 -9.07 15.14 -13.62
N ASN A 92 -9.70 14.99 -14.79
CA ASN A 92 -11.08 14.57 -14.91
C ASN A 92 -11.28 13.13 -14.42
N ASN A 93 -10.36 12.22 -14.73
CA ASN A 93 -10.39 10.85 -14.24
C ASN A 93 -10.36 10.80 -12.71
N GLN A 94 -9.57 11.67 -12.06
CA GLN A 94 -9.52 11.74 -10.59
C GLN A 94 -10.81 12.33 -9.99
N ILE A 95 -11.51 13.23 -10.68
CA ILE A 95 -12.82 13.70 -10.24
C ILE A 95 -13.84 12.56 -10.24
N ILE A 96 -13.81 11.72 -11.26
CA ILE A 96 -14.72 10.56 -11.39
C ILE A 96 -14.37 9.49 -10.34
N ASP A 97 -13.08 9.16 -10.14
CA ASP A 97 -12.61 8.22 -9.12
C ASP A 97 -12.98 8.66 -7.70
N ALA A 98 -12.99 9.96 -7.44
CA ALA A 98 -13.33 10.60 -6.16
C ALA A 98 -12.56 10.07 -4.92
N SER A 99 -11.55 9.21 -5.12
CA SER A 99 -10.82 8.53 -4.05
C SER A 99 -9.39 9.02 -3.88
N HIS A 100 -8.75 9.50 -4.95
CA HIS A 100 -7.33 9.78 -4.95
C HIS A 100 -7.02 11.17 -5.53
N PRO A 101 -6.03 11.91 -4.99
CA PRO A 101 -5.58 13.18 -5.56
C PRO A 101 -4.66 12.96 -6.77
N PRO A 102 -4.52 13.97 -7.68
CA PRO A 102 -4.02 13.76 -9.04
C PRO A 102 -2.51 13.66 -9.21
N PHE A 103 -1.68 14.03 -8.24
CA PHE A 103 -0.25 14.24 -8.47
C PHE A 103 0.51 12.98 -8.90
N TYR A 104 0.29 11.84 -8.23
CA TYR A 104 0.95 10.59 -8.61
C TYR A 104 0.53 10.14 -10.00
N TYR A 105 -0.73 10.26 -10.33
CA TYR A 105 -1.27 9.90 -11.65
C TYR A 105 -0.71 10.80 -12.75
N ALA A 106 -0.53 12.10 -12.47
CA ALA A 106 0.17 13.00 -13.38
C ALA A 106 1.63 12.60 -13.62
N LEU A 107 2.34 12.10 -12.59
CA LEU A 107 3.69 11.55 -12.77
C LEU A 107 3.68 10.31 -13.65
N VAL A 108 2.75 9.37 -13.43
CA VAL A 108 2.60 8.16 -14.27
C VAL A 108 2.28 8.57 -15.70
N HIS A 109 1.30 9.43 -15.91
CA HIS A 109 0.96 9.97 -17.24
C HIS A 109 2.16 10.62 -17.93
N THR A 110 2.95 11.41 -17.20
CA THR A 110 4.15 12.05 -17.75
C THR A 110 5.13 11.02 -18.30
N VAL A 111 5.44 9.98 -17.50
CA VAL A 111 6.40 8.95 -17.93
C VAL A 111 5.82 8.13 -19.10
N CYS A 112 4.55 7.73 -19.01
CA CYS A 112 3.86 6.98 -20.08
C CYS A 112 3.75 7.79 -21.38
N SER A 113 3.59 9.12 -21.31
CA SER A 113 3.53 10.00 -22.50
C SER A 113 4.82 10.04 -23.31
N PHE A 114 5.97 9.66 -22.75
CA PHE A 114 7.19 9.45 -23.53
C PHE A 114 7.20 8.13 -24.30
N PHE A 115 6.31 7.19 -23.94
CA PHE A 115 6.20 5.87 -24.54
C PHE A 115 4.71 5.57 -24.87
N PRO A 116 4.11 6.33 -25.81
CA PRO A 116 2.70 6.15 -26.14
C PRO A 116 2.43 4.75 -26.68
N THR A 117 1.22 4.27 -26.46
CA THR A 117 0.74 2.91 -26.80
C THR A 117 1.48 1.76 -26.10
N VAL A 118 2.37 2.07 -25.15
CA VAL A 118 3.11 1.06 -24.40
C VAL A 118 2.58 0.96 -22.98
N PHE A 119 2.02 -0.19 -22.62
CA PHE A 119 1.76 -0.58 -21.25
C PHE A 119 2.96 -1.37 -20.71
N SER A 120 3.58 -0.90 -19.64
CA SER A 120 4.72 -1.57 -19.03
C SER A 120 4.88 -1.23 -17.54
N LYS A 121 5.07 -2.28 -16.73
CA LYS A 121 5.33 -2.14 -15.28
C LYS A 121 6.54 -1.24 -14.97
N TRP A 122 7.51 -1.16 -15.85
CA TRP A 122 8.74 -0.39 -15.67
C TRP A 122 8.52 1.13 -15.63
N LEU A 123 7.44 1.63 -16.25
CA LEU A 123 7.15 3.06 -16.33
C LEU A 123 6.78 3.61 -14.94
N ALA A 124 5.79 3.04 -14.26
CA ALA A 124 5.42 3.44 -12.91
C ALA A 124 6.51 3.05 -11.88
N TYR A 125 7.20 1.90 -12.08
CA TYR A 125 8.31 1.49 -11.24
C TYR A 125 9.45 2.53 -11.21
N SER A 126 9.76 3.18 -12.32
CA SER A 126 10.79 4.22 -12.38
C SER A 126 10.51 5.39 -11.43
N ILE A 127 9.24 5.78 -11.28
CA ILE A 127 8.80 6.82 -10.35
C ILE A 127 9.03 6.36 -8.91
N ASN A 128 8.64 5.11 -8.61
CA ASN A 128 8.79 4.54 -7.27
C ASN A 128 10.25 4.43 -6.85
N VAL A 129 11.15 4.06 -7.77
CA VAL A 129 12.62 4.01 -7.55
C VAL A 129 13.17 5.40 -7.17
N ILE A 130 12.78 6.44 -7.89
CA ILE A 130 13.20 7.82 -7.61
C ILE A 130 12.68 8.27 -6.24
N ALA A 131 11.40 8.04 -5.96
CA ALA A 131 10.77 8.40 -4.70
C ALA A 131 11.40 7.65 -3.52
N MET A 132 11.61 6.33 -3.63
CA MET A 132 12.22 5.52 -2.58
C MET A 132 13.69 5.91 -2.33
N THR A 133 14.45 6.22 -3.38
CA THR A 133 15.81 6.75 -3.22
C THR A 133 15.80 8.02 -2.36
N GLY A 134 14.92 8.96 -2.66
CA GLY A 134 14.72 10.18 -1.87
C GLY A 134 14.30 9.87 -0.44
N ALA A 135 13.38 8.93 -0.24
CA ALA A 135 12.89 8.50 1.06
C ALA A 135 14.01 7.92 1.93
N LEU A 136 14.88 7.05 1.39
CA LEU A 136 16.02 6.46 2.11
C LEU A 136 17.06 7.51 2.50
N ILE A 137 17.35 8.48 1.63
CA ILE A 137 18.23 9.61 1.96
C ILE A 137 17.65 10.45 3.11
N LEU A 138 16.34 10.72 3.07
CA LEU A 138 15.66 11.49 4.13
C LEU A 138 15.61 10.70 5.45
N LEU A 139 15.34 9.41 5.40
CA LEU A 139 15.35 8.54 6.57
C LEU A 139 16.72 8.56 7.27
N TYR A 140 17.80 8.41 6.50
CA TYR A 140 19.17 8.58 7.04
C TYR A 140 19.38 9.96 7.69
N LYS A 141 18.94 11.04 7.03
CA LYS A 141 19.08 12.41 7.59
C LYS A 141 18.28 12.59 8.88
N ILE A 142 17.06 12.05 8.96
CA ILE A 142 16.22 12.06 10.16
C ILE A 142 16.89 11.25 11.26
N ALA A 143 17.32 10.03 10.96
CA ALA A 143 18.01 9.14 11.88
C ALA A 143 19.28 9.80 12.47
N LYS A 144 20.04 10.49 11.61
CA LYS A 144 21.22 11.26 12.04
C LYS A 144 20.86 12.44 12.96
N LYS A 145 19.78 13.18 12.66
CA LYS A 145 19.32 14.28 13.52
C LYS A 145 18.85 13.79 14.89
N ILE A 146 18.26 12.61 14.95
CA ILE A 146 17.77 12.00 16.20
C ILE A 146 18.92 11.40 17.01
N SER A 147 19.78 10.60 16.39
CA SER A 147 20.86 9.86 17.07
C SER A 147 22.14 10.65 17.28
N GLY A 148 22.41 11.67 16.45
CA GLY A 148 23.68 12.38 16.42
C GLY A 148 24.88 11.56 15.88
N ASN A 149 24.65 10.33 15.41
CA ASN A 149 25.69 9.38 15.02
C ASN A 149 25.44 8.82 13.60
N ASN A 150 26.47 8.86 12.74
CA ASN A 150 26.39 8.37 11.37
C ASN A 150 26.16 6.85 11.29
N LEU A 151 26.80 6.07 12.16
CA LEU A 151 26.64 4.60 12.17
C LEU A 151 25.21 4.22 12.52
N TYR A 152 24.63 4.81 13.55
CA TYR A 152 23.26 4.55 13.95
C TYR A 152 22.24 4.97 12.88
N ALA A 153 22.53 6.09 12.21
CA ALA A 153 21.71 6.55 11.10
C ALA A 153 21.76 5.57 9.91
N LEU A 154 22.95 5.05 9.59
CA LEU A 154 23.11 4.02 8.55
C LEU A 154 22.39 2.72 8.92
N MET A 155 22.47 2.31 10.21
CA MET A 155 21.76 1.11 10.67
C MET A 155 20.24 1.27 10.54
N GLY A 156 19.68 2.42 10.95
CA GLY A 156 18.25 2.68 10.85
C GLY A 156 17.75 2.74 9.40
N ALA A 157 18.48 3.45 8.53
CA ALA A 157 18.12 3.54 7.12
C ALA A 157 18.38 2.22 6.37
N GLY A 158 19.49 1.52 6.70
CA GLY A 158 19.84 0.25 6.09
C GLY A 158 18.89 -0.89 6.45
N ALA A 159 18.44 -0.93 7.70
CA ALA A 159 17.46 -1.92 8.13
C ALA A 159 16.15 -1.81 7.34
N TYR A 160 15.67 -0.59 7.09
CA TYR A 160 14.51 -0.40 6.23
C TYR A 160 14.81 -0.70 4.76
N ALA A 161 15.92 -0.16 4.24
CA ALA A 161 16.32 -0.37 2.84
C ALA A 161 16.44 -1.85 2.45
N LEU A 162 16.85 -2.69 3.41
CA LEU A 162 17.01 -4.14 3.24
C LEU A 162 15.85 -4.94 3.85
N SER A 163 14.70 -4.34 4.10
CA SER A 163 13.48 -5.02 4.58
C SER A 163 12.54 -5.38 3.45
N LEU A 164 11.69 -6.40 3.69
CA LEU A 164 10.57 -6.72 2.80
C LEU A 164 9.65 -5.52 2.62
N ALA A 165 9.40 -4.74 3.67
CA ALA A 165 8.61 -3.52 3.63
C ALA A 165 9.08 -2.52 2.57
N CYS A 166 10.40 -2.28 2.47
CA CYS A 166 10.96 -1.38 1.46
C CYS A 166 10.78 -1.93 0.04
N ILE A 167 11.07 -3.22 -0.14
CA ILE A 167 10.95 -3.87 -1.44
C ILE A 167 9.48 -3.87 -1.90
N THR A 168 8.57 -4.35 -1.05
CA THR A 168 7.13 -4.36 -1.31
C THR A 168 6.60 -2.98 -1.69
N THR A 169 6.94 -1.94 -0.89
CA THR A 169 6.53 -0.55 -1.18
C THR A 169 7.08 -0.05 -2.51
N THR A 170 8.28 -0.49 -2.91
CA THR A 170 8.93 -0.03 -4.16
C THR A 170 8.34 -0.70 -5.40
N ILE A 171 8.05 -2.02 -5.33
CA ILE A 171 7.51 -2.79 -6.46
C ILE A 171 6.01 -2.63 -6.65
N TYR A 172 5.30 -2.12 -5.64
CA TYR A 172 3.88 -1.81 -5.76
C TYR A 172 3.66 -0.53 -6.56
N LEU A 173 3.09 -0.63 -7.75
CA LEU A 173 3.00 0.44 -8.75
C LEU A 173 1.92 1.48 -8.41
N ARG A 174 1.94 1.95 -7.16
CA ARG A 174 1.02 2.91 -6.57
C ARG A 174 1.79 4.04 -5.88
N MET A 175 1.09 5.05 -5.42
CA MET A 175 1.63 6.27 -4.84
C MET A 175 2.39 6.12 -3.51
N TYR A 176 2.50 4.93 -2.91
CA TYR A 176 2.99 4.75 -1.54
C TYR A 176 4.49 5.04 -1.36
N SER A 177 5.33 4.76 -2.37
CA SER A 177 6.73 5.19 -2.37
C SER A 177 6.84 6.72 -2.36
N THR A 178 6.02 7.39 -3.16
CA THR A 178 5.96 8.85 -3.26
C THR A 178 5.39 9.46 -1.97
N LEU A 179 4.37 8.85 -1.38
CA LEU A 179 3.83 9.23 -0.06
C LEU A 179 4.89 9.15 1.03
N SER A 180 5.65 8.03 1.08
CA SER A 180 6.74 7.83 2.05
C SER A 180 7.81 8.92 1.90
N PHE A 181 8.15 9.28 0.67
CA PHE A 181 9.07 10.40 0.41
C PHE A 181 8.56 11.72 0.99
N PHE A 182 7.30 12.11 0.73
CA PHE A 182 6.75 13.37 1.23
C PHE A 182 6.55 13.38 2.74
N VAL A 183 6.14 12.29 3.35
CA VAL A 183 6.05 12.15 4.82
C VAL A 183 7.41 12.34 5.47
N LEU A 184 8.45 11.69 4.96
CA LEU A 184 9.81 11.83 5.47
C LEU A 184 10.39 13.23 5.19
N ALA A 185 10.09 13.83 4.04
CA ALA A 185 10.50 15.19 3.72
C ALA A 185 9.87 16.20 4.68
N PHE A 186 8.58 16.06 4.96
CA PHE A 186 7.85 16.91 5.90
C PHE A 186 8.40 16.76 7.33
N MET A 187 8.64 15.51 7.78
CA MET A 187 9.24 15.23 9.08
C MET A 187 10.65 15.83 9.19
N TYR A 188 11.50 15.63 8.18
CA TYR A 188 12.85 16.19 8.17
C TYR A 188 12.84 17.72 8.26
N MET A 189 11.97 18.38 7.49
CA MET A 189 11.83 19.83 7.51
C MET A 189 11.29 20.33 8.85
N SER A 190 10.31 19.64 9.43
CA SER A 190 9.77 19.99 10.76
C SER A 190 10.83 19.89 11.85
N ILE A 191 11.66 18.83 11.86
CA ILE A 191 12.80 18.71 12.77
C ILE A 191 13.84 19.82 12.52
N LYS A 192 14.14 20.12 11.24
CA LYS A 192 15.09 21.19 10.88
C LYS A 192 14.60 22.56 11.35
N LEU A 193 13.32 22.87 11.19
CA LEU A 193 12.71 24.12 11.65
C LEU A 193 12.59 24.18 13.17
N TYR A 194 12.35 23.04 13.81
CA TYR A 194 12.34 22.95 15.27
C TYR A 194 13.70 23.31 15.89
N GLU A 195 14.80 22.86 15.28
CA GLU A 195 16.18 23.18 15.73
C GLU A 195 16.52 24.68 15.67
N LYS A 196 15.85 25.42 14.79
CA LYS A 196 16.04 26.86 14.62
C LYS A 196 15.15 27.64 15.59
N LYS A 197 15.77 28.19 16.64
CA LYS A 197 15.05 29.02 17.61
C LYS A 197 15.08 30.48 17.16
N ASN A 198 13.90 31.07 16.95
CA ASN A 198 13.70 32.48 16.51
C ASN A 198 14.42 32.88 15.21
N THR A 199 14.96 31.92 14.45
CA THR A 199 15.72 32.16 13.21
C THR A 199 15.18 31.35 12.03
N VAL A 200 13.89 31.00 12.06
CA VAL A 200 13.25 30.25 10.98
C VAL A 200 13.30 31.08 9.69
N ASN A 201 14.01 30.53 8.68
CA ASN A 201 14.21 31.17 7.40
C ASN A 201 12.99 30.95 6.49
N ILE A 202 12.60 31.99 5.75
CA ILE A 202 11.45 31.97 4.82
C ILE A 202 11.65 30.92 3.70
N LYS A 203 12.89 30.71 3.23
CA LYS A 203 13.21 29.68 2.23
C LYS A 203 12.86 28.26 2.71
N ASP A 204 13.13 27.95 3.97
CA ASP A 204 12.79 26.67 4.56
C ASP A 204 11.27 26.51 4.74
N CYS A 205 10.57 27.62 5.04
CA CYS A 205 9.11 27.63 5.13
C CYS A 205 8.46 27.45 3.75
N LEU A 206 8.98 28.09 2.70
CA LEU A 206 8.52 27.91 1.32
C LEU A 206 8.71 26.44 0.89
N LEU A 207 9.88 25.83 1.20
CA LEU A 207 10.10 24.43 0.91
C LEU A 207 9.10 23.52 1.67
N LEU A 208 8.79 23.86 2.93
CA LEU A 208 7.77 23.15 3.70
C LEU A 208 6.39 23.27 3.02
N SER A 209 6.03 24.47 2.52
CA SER A 209 4.78 24.68 1.79
C SER A 209 4.70 23.83 0.51
N VAL A 210 5.79 23.76 -0.26
CA VAL A 210 5.89 22.92 -1.47
C VAL A 210 5.75 21.42 -1.12
N ILE A 211 6.40 20.97 -0.05
CA ILE A 211 6.28 19.58 0.42
C ILE A 211 4.83 19.30 0.84
N THR A 212 4.19 20.24 1.53
CA THR A 212 2.79 20.11 1.96
C THR A 212 1.85 20.04 0.77
N LEU A 213 2.04 20.91 -0.24
CA LEU A 213 1.27 20.93 -1.48
C LEU A 213 1.31 19.56 -2.18
N PHE A 214 2.51 19.10 -2.54
CA PHE A 214 2.65 17.85 -3.30
C PHE A 214 2.36 16.60 -2.47
N GLY A 215 2.64 16.61 -1.17
CA GLY A 215 2.25 15.55 -0.26
C GLY A 215 0.74 15.38 -0.19
N THR A 216 -0.01 16.49 -0.08
CA THR A 216 -1.48 16.49 -0.07
C THR A 216 -2.05 16.00 -1.41
N LEU A 217 -1.46 16.44 -2.52
CA LEU A 217 -1.87 16.01 -3.86
C LEU A 217 -1.41 14.60 -4.24
N THR A 218 -0.57 13.95 -3.41
CA THR A 218 -0.16 12.55 -3.62
C THR A 218 -1.15 11.58 -2.99
N GLN A 219 -1.53 11.80 -1.71
CA GLN A 219 -2.46 10.94 -0.98
C GLN A 219 -2.96 11.63 0.28
N TYR A 220 -4.24 11.49 0.61
CA TYR A 220 -4.86 12.15 1.77
C TYR A 220 -4.28 11.72 3.12
N TYR A 221 -3.74 10.51 3.23
CA TYR A 221 -3.03 10.06 4.43
C TYR A 221 -1.82 10.92 4.80
N PHE A 222 -1.28 11.70 3.85
CA PHE A 222 -0.27 12.70 4.13
C PHE A 222 -0.77 13.77 5.11
N LEU A 223 -2.02 14.21 4.99
CA LEU A 223 -2.62 15.21 5.89
C LEU A 223 -2.67 14.72 7.32
N MET A 224 -3.02 13.45 7.52
CA MET A 224 -3.04 12.83 8.85
C MET A 224 -1.64 12.78 9.46
N PHE A 225 -0.66 12.28 8.71
CA PHE A 225 0.74 12.24 9.16
C PHE A 225 1.30 13.64 9.41
N GLY A 226 1.10 14.56 8.48
CA GLY A 226 1.52 15.95 8.56
C GLY A 226 0.91 16.68 9.75
N GLY A 227 -0.38 16.46 10.01
CA GLY A 227 -1.09 17.00 11.17
C GLY A 227 -0.50 16.52 12.49
N LEU A 228 -0.18 15.23 12.61
CA LEU A 228 0.47 14.67 13.81
C LEU A 228 1.88 15.22 14.03
N ILE A 229 2.69 15.35 12.97
CA ILE A 229 4.01 15.99 13.04
C ILE A 229 3.87 17.46 13.43
N GLY A 230 2.93 18.17 12.83
CA GLY A 230 2.61 19.57 13.15
C GLY A 230 2.16 19.75 14.59
N PHE A 231 1.37 18.83 15.13
CA PHE A 231 0.99 18.82 16.53
C PHE A 231 2.20 18.69 17.48
N VAL A 232 3.15 17.80 17.19
CA VAL A 232 4.40 17.70 17.98
C VAL A 232 5.19 19.02 17.92
N PHE A 233 5.28 19.62 16.72
CA PHE A 233 5.94 20.91 16.54
C PHE A 233 5.27 22.02 17.37
N LEU A 234 3.94 22.10 17.32
CA LEU A 234 3.13 23.05 18.08
C LEU A 234 3.39 22.91 19.59
N VAL A 235 3.28 21.70 20.15
CA VAL A 235 3.48 21.45 21.59
C VAL A 235 4.86 21.92 22.04
N PHE A 236 5.91 21.64 21.27
CA PHE A 236 7.27 22.04 21.66
C PHE A 236 7.52 23.53 21.50
N LYS A 237 7.03 24.16 20.43
CA LYS A 237 7.21 25.61 20.22
C LYS A 237 6.42 26.45 21.25
N ILE A 238 5.25 25.99 21.70
CA ILE A 238 4.52 26.61 22.81
C ILE A 238 5.34 26.49 24.10
N LYS A 239 5.83 25.29 24.44
CA LYS A 239 6.66 25.07 25.64
C LYS A 239 7.95 25.90 25.64
N GLU A 240 8.50 26.18 24.47
CA GLU A 240 9.70 27.00 24.30
C GLU A 240 9.39 28.50 24.15
N LYS A 241 8.10 28.89 24.16
CA LYS A 241 7.61 30.27 23.97
C LYS A 241 8.06 30.88 22.62
N CYS A 242 8.31 30.06 21.59
CA CYS A 242 8.71 30.47 20.26
C CYS A 242 7.51 30.63 19.31
N ILE A 243 6.54 31.47 19.71
CA ILE A 243 5.26 31.63 18.99
C ILE A 243 5.45 32.15 17.56
N LYS A 244 6.42 33.05 17.33
CA LYS A 244 6.70 33.56 15.97
C LYS A 244 7.09 32.44 14.99
N ASP A 245 7.90 31.49 15.43
CA ASP A 245 8.28 30.32 14.61
C ASP A 245 7.09 29.39 14.37
N LEU A 246 6.24 29.22 15.39
CA LEU A 246 5.02 28.45 15.28
C LEU A 246 4.06 29.04 14.25
N VAL A 247 3.81 30.36 14.32
CA VAL A 247 2.92 31.05 13.37
C VAL A 247 3.46 30.91 11.94
N LYS A 248 4.77 31.14 11.74
CA LYS A 248 5.38 30.95 10.41
C LYS A 248 5.18 29.52 9.90
N TYR A 249 5.47 28.51 10.74
CA TYR A 249 5.28 27.10 10.37
C TYR A 249 3.84 26.82 9.96
N ALA A 250 2.87 27.22 10.79
CA ALA A 250 1.45 27.00 10.54
C ALA A 250 0.96 27.69 9.26
N VAL A 251 1.34 28.97 9.06
CA VAL A 251 0.96 29.74 7.86
C VAL A 251 1.47 29.04 6.59
N PHE A 252 2.72 28.58 6.56
CA PHE A 252 3.25 27.95 5.36
C PHE A 252 2.72 26.56 5.12
N CYS A 253 2.38 25.79 6.17
CA CYS A 253 1.62 24.54 6.01
C CYS A 253 0.22 24.84 5.42
N PHE A 254 -0.46 25.87 5.96
CA PHE A 254 -1.78 26.27 5.47
C PHE A 254 -1.72 26.73 4.00
N ILE A 255 -0.72 27.54 3.62
CA ILE A 255 -0.51 27.93 2.21
C ILE A 255 -0.35 26.69 1.32
N GLY A 256 0.42 25.67 1.74
CA GLY A 256 0.58 24.44 0.97
C GLY A 256 -0.74 23.69 0.78
N ILE A 257 -1.55 23.58 1.84
CA ILE A 257 -2.89 22.94 1.77
C ILE A 257 -3.84 23.78 0.90
N ALA A 258 -3.86 25.11 1.10
CA ALA A 258 -4.73 26.00 0.32
C ALA A 258 -4.40 25.93 -1.19
N LEU A 259 -3.12 25.92 -1.54
CA LEU A 259 -2.70 25.73 -2.94
C LEU A 259 -3.12 24.35 -3.48
N ALA A 260 -3.03 23.30 -2.68
CA ALA A 260 -3.52 21.98 -3.07
C ALA A 260 -5.03 22.00 -3.33
N MET A 261 -5.80 22.67 -2.48
CA MET A 261 -7.25 22.83 -2.66
C MET A 261 -7.60 23.74 -3.85
N CYS A 262 -6.78 24.74 -4.17
CA CYS A 262 -6.97 25.54 -5.38
C CYS A 262 -6.71 24.71 -6.65
N ILE A 263 -5.72 23.80 -6.63
CA ILE A 263 -5.43 22.90 -7.75
C ILE A 263 -6.49 21.81 -7.87
N TYR A 264 -6.91 21.21 -6.73
CA TYR A 264 -7.88 20.14 -6.69
C TYR A 264 -8.93 20.40 -5.59
N PRO A 265 -10.02 21.16 -5.90
CA PRO A 265 -11.04 21.56 -4.92
C PRO A 265 -11.79 20.43 -4.24
N TYR A 266 -11.80 19.24 -4.85
CA TYR A 266 -12.50 18.07 -4.38
C TYR A 266 -11.86 17.40 -3.14
N ILE A 267 -10.69 17.86 -2.67
CA ILE A 267 -9.99 17.30 -1.49
C ILE A 267 -10.91 17.21 -0.29
N LEU A 268 -11.65 18.28 0.01
CA LEU A 268 -12.48 18.35 1.21
C LEU A 268 -13.66 17.38 1.13
N SER A 269 -14.37 17.36 0.00
CA SER A 269 -15.48 16.42 -0.22
C SER A 269 -15.02 14.96 -0.16
N ASN A 270 -13.86 14.64 -0.77
CA ASN A 270 -13.33 13.28 -0.78
C ASN A 270 -12.85 12.81 0.60
N VAL A 271 -12.29 13.73 1.42
CA VAL A 271 -11.84 13.39 2.79
C VAL A 271 -13.00 13.26 3.76
N LEU A 272 -14.04 14.11 3.65
CA LEU A 272 -15.15 14.15 4.60
C LEU A 272 -16.33 13.28 4.19
N GLY A 273 -16.65 13.21 2.90
CA GLY A 273 -17.87 12.58 2.38
C GLY A 273 -17.65 11.44 1.40
N GLY A 274 -16.39 11.14 1.03
CA GLY A 274 -16.11 10.04 0.09
C GLY A 274 -16.35 8.66 0.72
N ASN A 275 -16.64 7.66 -0.12
CA ASN A 275 -16.86 6.26 0.28
C ASN A 275 -15.67 5.65 1.07
N ARG A 276 -14.52 6.31 1.08
CA ARG A 276 -13.30 5.96 1.84
C ARG A 276 -12.93 7.01 2.89
N GLY A 277 -13.78 8.02 3.10
CA GLY A 277 -13.58 9.09 4.08
C GLY A 277 -14.21 8.77 5.43
N LEU A 278 -14.32 9.79 6.30
CA LEU A 278 -14.95 9.66 7.61
C LEU A 278 -16.43 9.23 7.53
N GLY A 279 -17.12 9.48 6.42
CA GLY A 279 -18.49 9.07 6.17
C GLY A 279 -18.69 7.55 6.00
N SER A 280 -17.62 6.79 5.75
CA SER A 280 -17.68 5.32 5.70
C SER A 280 -17.73 4.66 7.10
N LEU A 281 -17.58 5.44 8.17
CA LEU A 281 -17.64 4.99 9.55
C LEU A 281 -19.06 5.17 10.14
N ASP A 282 -20.06 4.64 9.46
CA ASP A 282 -21.39 4.59 10.08
C ASP A 282 -21.43 3.47 11.12
N LEU A 283 -21.22 3.87 12.38
CA LEU A 283 -21.30 2.99 13.55
C LEU A 283 -22.70 2.99 14.17
N SER A 284 -23.68 3.61 13.51
CA SER A 284 -25.06 3.69 14.02
C SER A 284 -25.69 2.29 14.04
N GLY A 285 -26.15 1.87 15.22
CA GLY A 285 -26.79 0.57 15.41
C GLY A 285 -25.84 -0.60 15.75
N ILE A 286 -24.54 -0.37 15.83
CA ILE A 286 -23.57 -1.40 16.23
C ILE A 286 -23.34 -1.33 17.74
N ASP A 287 -23.42 -2.47 18.43
CA ASP A 287 -23.19 -2.54 19.87
C ASP A 287 -21.69 -2.37 20.22
N ALA A 288 -21.43 -1.92 21.47
CA ALA A 288 -20.07 -1.60 21.93
C ALA A 288 -19.13 -2.83 21.95
N ILE A 289 -19.65 -4.05 22.11
CA ILE A 289 -18.86 -5.28 22.16
C ILE A 289 -18.38 -5.59 20.73
N THR A 290 -19.24 -5.47 19.75
CA THR A 290 -18.92 -5.66 18.34
C THR A 290 -17.86 -4.65 17.88
N ILE A 291 -18.00 -3.36 18.23
CA ILE A 291 -16.98 -2.34 17.95
C ILE A 291 -15.64 -2.71 18.60
N PHE A 292 -15.65 -3.11 19.87
CA PHE A 292 -14.42 -3.50 20.59
C PHE A 292 -13.74 -4.71 19.93
N THR A 293 -14.51 -5.74 19.60
CA THR A 293 -14.01 -6.95 18.93
C THR A 293 -13.40 -6.61 17.56
N TYR A 294 -14.09 -5.76 16.79
CA TYR A 294 -13.58 -5.29 15.51
C TYR A 294 -12.26 -4.52 15.63
N VAL A 295 -12.13 -3.64 16.61
CA VAL A 295 -10.90 -2.88 16.87
C VAL A 295 -9.74 -3.83 17.22
N ILE A 296 -9.99 -4.81 18.10
CA ILE A 296 -8.96 -5.82 18.46
C ILE A 296 -8.55 -6.63 17.22
N TYR A 297 -9.52 -7.11 16.45
CA TYR A 297 -9.27 -7.81 15.21
C TYR A 297 -8.38 -7.00 14.24
N LYS A 298 -8.74 -5.75 13.97
CA LYS A 298 -7.97 -4.85 13.13
C LYS A 298 -6.55 -4.63 13.65
N LEU A 299 -6.38 -4.42 14.95
CA LEU A 299 -5.06 -4.25 15.57
C LEU A 299 -4.22 -5.51 15.42
N CYS A 300 -4.78 -6.70 15.67
CA CYS A 300 -4.09 -7.98 15.50
C CYS A 300 -3.65 -8.18 14.05
N THR A 301 -4.51 -7.88 13.09
CA THR A 301 -4.21 -7.95 11.66
C THR A 301 -3.02 -7.05 11.31
N TYR A 302 -3.03 -5.78 11.72
CA TYR A 302 -1.92 -4.87 11.43
C TYR A 302 -0.63 -5.20 12.19
N ILE A 303 -0.72 -5.83 13.37
CA ILE A 303 0.45 -6.42 14.05
C ILE A 303 1.06 -7.55 13.20
N GLN A 304 0.23 -8.35 12.57
CA GLN A 304 0.67 -9.41 11.66
C GLN A 304 1.32 -8.84 10.39
N VAL A 305 0.77 -7.73 9.82
CA VAL A 305 1.40 -6.96 8.73
C VAL A 305 2.82 -6.53 9.12
N LEU A 306 2.98 -5.89 10.28
CA LEU A 306 4.30 -5.49 10.77
C LEU A 306 5.22 -6.69 10.98
N SER A 307 4.68 -7.80 11.47
CA SER A 307 5.44 -9.03 11.67
C SER A 307 6.01 -9.56 10.34
N LYS A 308 5.21 -9.61 9.30
CA LYS A 308 5.67 -10.05 7.97
C LYS A 308 6.69 -9.08 7.38
N ASP A 309 6.36 -7.82 7.33
CA ASP A 309 7.15 -6.79 6.65
C ASP A 309 8.50 -6.52 7.32
N LEU A 310 8.58 -6.63 8.65
CA LEU A 310 9.76 -6.24 9.43
C LEU A 310 10.42 -7.41 10.16
N PHE A 311 9.70 -8.51 10.43
CA PHE A 311 10.16 -9.62 11.28
C PHE A 311 9.99 -10.99 10.64
N LEU A 312 10.02 -11.07 9.29
CA LEU A 312 10.03 -12.33 8.54
C LEU A 312 8.82 -13.22 8.82
N ASN A 313 7.66 -12.62 9.03
CA ASN A 313 6.42 -13.29 9.42
C ASN A 313 6.51 -14.03 10.77
N GLN A 314 7.47 -13.66 11.64
CA GLN A 314 7.63 -14.25 12.97
C GLN A 314 6.97 -13.37 14.03
N ILE A 315 5.67 -13.54 14.25
CA ILE A 315 4.88 -12.71 15.17
C ILE A 315 5.44 -12.72 16.60
N TRP A 316 5.94 -13.87 17.06
CA TRP A 316 6.56 -13.99 18.38
C TRP A 316 7.81 -13.12 18.51
N LEU A 317 8.60 -12.99 17.43
CA LEU A 317 9.77 -12.12 17.39
C LEU A 317 9.37 -10.65 17.45
N PHE A 318 8.34 -10.26 16.68
CA PHE A 318 7.79 -8.90 16.76
C PHE A 318 7.32 -8.58 18.17
N VAL A 319 6.51 -9.44 18.78
CA VAL A 319 5.96 -9.27 20.13
C VAL A 319 7.09 -9.15 21.17
N LEU A 320 8.08 -10.05 21.12
CA LEU A 320 9.25 -9.99 22.00
C LEU A 320 10.00 -8.65 21.85
N CYS A 321 10.25 -8.24 20.60
CA CYS A 321 10.96 -6.99 20.32
C CYS A 321 10.17 -5.76 20.80
N ALA A 322 8.84 -5.76 20.62
CA ALA A 322 7.98 -4.69 21.10
C ALA A 322 7.97 -4.61 22.63
N PHE A 323 7.83 -5.73 23.33
CA PHE A 323 7.92 -5.78 24.78
C PHE A 323 9.27 -5.32 25.30
N CYS A 324 10.37 -5.75 24.68
CA CYS A 324 11.70 -5.27 25.01
C CYS A 324 11.83 -3.75 24.81
N ALA A 325 11.39 -3.23 23.68
CA ALA A 325 11.46 -1.80 23.38
C ALA A 325 10.66 -0.96 24.40
N ILE A 326 9.44 -1.41 24.75
CA ILE A 326 8.58 -0.76 25.73
C ILE A 326 9.22 -0.87 27.13
N GLY A 327 9.58 -2.07 27.57
CA GLY A 327 10.15 -2.31 28.90
C GLY A 327 11.45 -1.51 29.13
N PHE A 328 12.36 -1.49 28.17
CA PHE A 328 13.57 -0.68 28.24
C PHE A 328 13.26 0.82 28.14
N GLY A 329 12.25 1.22 27.36
CA GLY A 329 11.77 2.61 27.34
C GLY A 329 11.33 3.09 28.73
N ILE A 330 10.53 2.29 29.42
CA ILE A 330 10.08 2.52 30.79
C ILE A 330 11.29 2.56 31.75
N TYR A 331 12.19 1.57 31.66
CA TYR A 331 13.40 1.52 32.48
C TYR A 331 14.24 2.79 32.34
N PHE A 332 14.57 3.21 31.10
CA PHE A 332 15.36 4.41 30.88
C PHE A 332 14.63 5.68 31.32
N ARG A 333 13.33 5.75 31.14
CA ARG A 333 12.53 6.93 31.48
C ARG A 333 12.34 7.10 32.98
N PHE A 334 11.97 6.05 33.70
CA PHE A 334 11.56 6.13 35.09
C PHE A 334 12.68 5.74 36.05
N ILE A 335 13.46 4.68 35.76
CA ILE A 335 14.53 4.21 36.65
C ILE A 335 15.82 5.00 36.42
N LYS A 336 16.25 5.15 35.15
CA LYS A 336 17.45 5.95 34.81
C LYS A 336 17.19 7.44 34.69
N LYS A 337 15.92 7.88 34.83
CA LYS A 337 15.48 9.29 34.77
C LYS A 337 15.98 10.04 33.51
N GLN A 338 16.20 9.33 32.41
CA GLN A 338 16.66 9.94 31.17
C GLN A 338 15.54 10.77 30.54
N LYS A 339 15.87 11.98 30.09
CA LYS A 339 14.92 12.82 29.37
C LYS A 339 14.70 12.27 27.97
N LEU A 340 13.43 12.24 27.53
CA LEU A 340 13.09 11.88 26.15
C LEU A 340 13.74 12.86 25.16
N ASN A 341 14.28 12.30 24.08
CA ASN A 341 14.81 13.11 22.98
C ASN A 341 13.64 13.77 22.23
N ARG A 342 13.55 15.10 22.29
CA ARG A 342 12.48 15.85 21.66
C ARG A 342 12.40 15.63 20.14
N LYS A 343 13.54 15.45 19.46
CA LYS A 343 13.56 15.16 18.02
C LYS A 343 12.99 13.77 17.73
N ALA A 344 13.22 12.79 18.61
CA ALA A 344 12.63 11.47 18.46
C ALA A 344 11.11 11.50 18.60
N MET A 345 10.54 12.47 19.33
CA MET A 345 9.07 12.59 19.44
C MET A 345 8.40 12.93 18.10
N PHE A 346 9.11 13.58 17.17
CA PHE A 346 8.60 13.78 15.79
C PHE A 346 8.48 12.48 15.00
N ALA A 347 9.16 11.42 15.41
CA ALA A 347 9.03 10.10 14.83
C ALA A 347 8.06 9.22 15.64
N ILE A 348 8.21 9.17 16.96
CA ILE A 348 7.45 8.26 17.85
C ILE A 348 5.95 8.59 17.83
N VAL A 349 5.58 9.84 18.12
CA VAL A 349 4.16 10.21 18.26
C VAL A 349 3.39 10.04 16.94
N PRO A 350 3.86 10.61 15.81
CA PRO A 350 3.13 10.45 14.56
C PRO A 350 3.02 8.99 14.12
N SER A 351 4.08 8.19 14.25
CA SER A 351 4.05 6.80 13.79
C SER A 351 3.12 5.93 14.62
N LEU A 352 3.13 6.07 15.95
CA LEU A 352 2.25 5.29 16.83
C LEU A 352 0.78 5.70 16.67
N VAL A 353 0.51 7.02 16.68
CA VAL A 353 -0.87 7.51 16.56
C VAL A 353 -1.42 7.21 15.18
N TYR A 354 -0.62 7.40 14.12
CA TYR A 354 -1.02 7.05 12.76
C TYR A 354 -1.31 5.56 12.64
N PHE A 355 -0.42 4.69 13.15
CA PHE A 355 -0.60 3.25 13.10
C PHE A 355 -1.91 2.82 13.77
N ILE A 356 -2.17 3.29 14.99
CA ILE A 356 -3.41 2.98 15.71
C ILE A 356 -4.64 3.50 14.95
N ALA A 357 -4.60 4.76 14.52
CA ALA A 357 -5.72 5.37 13.84
C ALA A 357 -6.00 4.69 12.48
N ILE A 358 -4.97 4.39 11.69
CA ILE A 358 -5.16 3.75 10.39
C ILE A 358 -5.61 2.29 10.53
N SER A 359 -5.15 1.60 11.57
CA SER A 359 -5.65 0.25 11.89
C SER A 359 -7.14 0.23 12.16
N MET A 360 -7.70 1.32 12.69
CA MET A 360 -9.14 1.45 12.96
C MET A 360 -9.93 1.98 11.75
N LEU A 361 -9.34 2.92 10.99
CA LEU A 361 -10.04 3.70 9.96
C LEU A 361 -9.88 3.12 8.54
N SER A 362 -8.95 2.19 8.33
CA SER A 362 -8.75 1.64 6.99
C SER A 362 -9.95 0.79 6.55
N PRO A 363 -10.48 1.01 5.34
CA PRO A 363 -11.63 0.25 4.85
C PRO A 363 -11.31 -1.25 4.67
N PHE A 364 -10.08 -1.55 4.25
CA PHE A 364 -9.61 -2.92 4.02
C PHE A 364 -8.40 -3.24 4.90
N ASN A 365 -8.18 -4.53 5.18
CA ASN A 365 -6.99 -5.00 5.88
C ASN A 365 -5.85 -5.16 4.87
N SER A 366 -5.05 -4.11 4.67
CA SER A 366 -3.95 -4.13 3.69
C SER A 366 -2.73 -3.38 4.23
N ASP A 367 -1.54 -3.90 3.89
CA ASP A 367 -0.24 -3.31 4.23
C ASP A 367 -0.07 -1.88 3.65
N ARG A 368 -0.69 -1.61 2.49
CA ARG A 368 -0.62 -0.32 1.79
C ARG A 368 -0.94 0.88 2.68
N TYR A 369 -1.83 0.73 3.64
CA TYR A 369 -2.22 1.83 4.52
C TYR A 369 -1.14 2.20 5.55
N VAL A 370 -0.27 1.26 5.92
CA VAL A 370 0.82 1.49 6.88
C VAL A 370 2.18 1.73 6.23
N MET A 371 2.33 1.53 4.92
CA MET A 371 3.59 1.67 4.17
C MET A 371 4.34 2.96 4.47
N ALA A 372 3.65 4.10 4.57
CA ALA A 372 4.29 5.39 4.88
C ALA A 372 4.90 5.47 6.28
N SER A 373 4.45 4.63 7.22
CA SER A 373 4.98 4.57 8.59
C SER A 373 6.13 3.58 8.77
N LEU A 374 6.23 2.56 7.91
CA LEU A 374 7.20 1.47 8.02
C LEU A 374 8.66 1.93 8.09
N PRO A 375 9.14 2.91 7.29
CA PRO A 375 10.52 3.39 7.41
C PRO A 375 10.82 3.97 8.79
N ILE A 376 9.85 4.68 9.38
CA ILE A 376 10.01 5.32 10.67
C ILE A 376 9.94 4.28 11.78
N ILE A 377 9.01 3.35 11.73
CA ILE A 377 8.85 2.26 12.70
C ILE A 377 10.12 1.40 12.72
N THR A 378 10.65 1.01 11.55
CA THR A 378 11.90 0.24 11.44
C THR A 378 13.07 0.99 12.10
N MET A 379 13.24 2.27 11.80
CA MET A 379 14.27 3.11 12.41
C MET A 379 14.13 3.15 13.95
N LEU A 380 12.91 3.26 14.47
CA LEU A 380 12.64 3.31 15.91
C LEU A 380 12.99 1.98 16.60
N PHE A 381 12.65 0.83 15.99
CA PHE A 381 13.06 -0.48 16.48
C PHE A 381 14.58 -0.61 16.53
N VAL A 382 15.28 -0.22 15.47
CA VAL A 382 16.76 -0.23 15.44
C VAL A 382 17.33 0.63 16.56
N PHE A 383 16.77 1.81 16.80
CA PHE A 383 17.25 2.68 17.90
C PHE A 383 16.97 2.10 19.29
N ALA A 384 15.84 1.43 19.47
CA ALA A 384 15.55 0.70 20.71
C ALA A 384 16.59 -0.41 20.95
N PHE A 385 16.91 -1.21 19.93
CA PHE A 385 17.93 -2.26 20.01
C PHE A 385 19.33 -1.69 20.28
N ILE A 386 19.74 -0.63 19.55
CA ILE A 386 21.02 0.04 19.83
C ILE A 386 21.10 0.45 21.31
N LYS A 387 19.99 0.96 21.86
CA LYS A 387 19.94 1.36 23.27
C LYS A 387 20.06 0.17 24.22
N ILE A 388 19.38 -0.93 23.92
CA ILE A 388 19.45 -2.17 24.69
C ILE A 388 20.89 -2.72 24.64
N PHE A 389 21.49 -2.84 23.46
CA PHE A 389 22.86 -3.33 23.29
C PHE A 389 23.91 -2.40 23.92
N SER A 390 23.61 -1.10 24.11
CA SER A 390 24.50 -0.19 24.81
C SER A 390 24.69 -0.52 26.29
N LEU A 391 23.80 -1.33 26.88
CA LEU A 391 23.93 -1.84 28.25
C LEU A 391 24.99 -2.96 28.36
N ILE A 392 25.33 -3.60 27.26
CA ILE A 392 26.29 -4.68 27.21
C ILE A 392 27.70 -4.08 27.09
N LYS A 393 28.55 -4.34 28.09
CA LYS A 393 29.88 -3.72 28.18
C LYS A 393 30.93 -4.28 27.19
N LYS A 394 30.67 -5.41 26.54
CA LYS A 394 31.61 -6.05 25.60
C LYS A 394 31.50 -5.40 24.20
N GLU A 395 32.60 -4.83 23.71
CA GLU A 395 32.67 -4.13 22.42
C GLU A 395 32.28 -5.00 21.22
N ASN A 396 32.71 -6.26 21.22
CA ASN A 396 32.47 -7.20 20.13
C ASN A 396 30.95 -7.49 19.92
N LEU A 397 30.16 -7.38 20.98
CA LEU A 397 28.72 -7.59 20.89
C LEU A 397 27.96 -6.44 20.17
N ARG A 398 28.59 -5.27 20.03
CA ARG A 398 28.01 -4.10 19.35
C ARG A 398 27.95 -4.29 17.83
N LEU A 399 28.83 -5.14 17.27
CA LEU A 399 28.81 -5.50 15.85
C LEU A 399 27.74 -6.54 15.53
N ILE A 400 27.21 -7.24 16.52
CA ILE A 400 26.18 -8.25 16.33
C ILE A 400 24.92 -7.63 15.70
N LEU A 401 24.49 -6.44 16.14
CA LEU A 401 23.26 -5.84 15.62
C LEU A 401 23.31 -5.54 14.10
N PRO A 402 24.32 -4.86 13.54
CA PRO A 402 24.38 -4.69 12.09
C PRO A 402 24.51 -6.00 11.33
N ILE A 403 25.25 -6.98 11.86
CA ILE A 403 25.35 -8.33 11.27
C ILE A 403 23.99 -9.02 11.30
N SER A 404 23.26 -8.96 12.43
CA SER A 404 21.93 -9.56 12.56
C SER A 404 20.92 -8.94 11.61
N ILE A 405 20.97 -7.63 11.37
CA ILE A 405 20.10 -6.95 10.40
C ILE A 405 20.34 -7.51 8.99
N VAL A 406 21.62 -7.60 8.58
CA VAL A 406 21.97 -8.13 7.25
C VAL A 406 21.57 -9.59 7.09
N LEU A 407 21.84 -10.42 8.12
CA LEU A 407 21.45 -11.84 8.11
C LEU A 407 19.92 -12.02 8.08
N ALA A 408 19.21 -11.26 8.90
CA ALA A 408 17.74 -11.30 8.91
C ALA A 408 17.17 -10.87 7.55
N SER A 409 17.71 -9.84 6.92
CA SER A 409 17.30 -9.41 5.59
C SER A 409 17.56 -10.50 4.54
N ALA A 410 18.75 -11.13 4.56
CA ALA A 410 19.11 -12.19 3.64
C ALA A 410 18.19 -13.42 3.81
N ILE A 411 17.91 -13.82 5.04
CA ILE A 411 16.96 -14.90 5.35
C ILE A 411 15.56 -14.52 4.88
N GLY A 412 15.13 -13.26 5.13
CA GLY A 412 13.83 -12.77 4.71
C GLY A 412 13.61 -12.89 3.21
N PHE A 413 14.56 -12.43 2.41
CA PHE A 413 14.47 -12.53 0.95
C PHE A 413 14.53 -13.96 0.41
N ALA A 414 15.14 -14.88 1.16
CA ALA A 414 15.19 -16.30 0.79
C ALA A 414 13.92 -17.07 1.18
N THR A 415 13.23 -16.67 2.23
CA THR A 415 12.13 -17.44 2.85
C THR A 415 10.76 -16.81 2.74
N VAL A 416 10.70 -15.48 2.61
CA VAL A 416 9.44 -14.72 2.54
C VAL A 416 9.42 -13.92 1.25
N LYS A 417 8.37 -14.08 0.47
CA LYS A 417 8.19 -13.30 -0.75
C LYS A 417 7.66 -11.90 -0.42
N PRO A 418 8.14 -10.85 -1.09
CA PRO A 418 7.47 -9.56 -1.07
C PRO A 418 6.05 -9.69 -1.61
N TYR A 419 5.12 -8.89 -1.09
CA TYR A 419 3.81 -8.74 -1.67
C TYR A 419 3.91 -8.21 -3.11
N TYR A 420 2.87 -8.40 -3.90
CA TYR A 420 2.74 -7.87 -5.25
C TYR A 420 3.73 -8.41 -6.29
N THR A 421 4.36 -9.58 -6.05
CA THR A 421 5.20 -10.25 -7.05
C THR A 421 4.43 -11.14 -8.02
N TYR A 422 3.29 -11.70 -7.59
CA TYR A 422 2.44 -12.60 -8.39
C TYR A 422 3.20 -13.75 -9.08
N GLY A 423 4.21 -14.29 -8.42
CA GLY A 423 5.24 -15.07 -9.07
C GLY A 423 5.04 -16.60 -9.08
N LYS A 424 3.84 -17.15 -8.85
CA LYS A 424 3.71 -18.60 -8.70
C LYS A 424 2.50 -19.30 -9.33
N THR A 425 1.61 -18.58 -9.94
CA THR A 425 0.57 -19.25 -10.69
C THR A 425 1.20 -19.95 -11.89
N ASN A 426 0.95 -21.25 -12.01
CA ASN A 426 1.24 -21.96 -13.24
C ASN A 426 0.59 -21.17 -14.37
N LEU A 427 1.41 -20.63 -15.26
CA LEU A 427 0.91 -19.84 -16.37
C LEU A 427 0.08 -20.80 -17.25
N TYR A 428 -1.23 -20.59 -17.22
CA TYR A 428 -2.09 -21.21 -18.19
C TYR A 428 -1.82 -20.57 -19.56
N GLU A 429 -1.42 -21.36 -20.53
CA GLU A 429 -1.31 -20.91 -21.93
C GLU A 429 -2.68 -21.07 -22.59
N PRO A 430 -3.23 -20.01 -23.21
CA PRO A 430 -4.50 -20.11 -23.92
C PRO A 430 -4.47 -21.21 -24.97
N LYS A 431 -5.49 -22.06 -24.95
CA LYS A 431 -5.67 -23.11 -25.98
C LYS A 431 -6.69 -22.73 -27.03
N THR A 432 -7.45 -21.65 -26.81
CA THR A 432 -8.49 -21.15 -27.72
C THR A 432 -8.20 -19.70 -28.08
N ASP A 433 -8.72 -19.25 -29.20
CA ASP A 433 -8.53 -17.87 -29.69
C ASP A 433 -9.41 -16.87 -28.92
N ASN A 434 -10.51 -17.32 -28.32
CA ASN A 434 -11.49 -16.47 -27.64
C ASN A 434 -11.63 -16.85 -26.16
N CYS A 435 -11.96 -15.85 -25.36
CA CYS A 435 -12.14 -15.99 -23.93
C CYS A 435 -13.49 -15.42 -23.47
N LEU A 436 -14.13 -16.09 -22.51
CA LEU A 436 -15.26 -15.59 -21.74
C LEU A 436 -14.84 -15.48 -20.28
N PHE A 437 -15.07 -14.34 -19.66
CA PHE A 437 -14.90 -14.15 -18.21
C PHE A 437 -16.27 -13.95 -17.57
N VAL A 438 -16.54 -14.69 -16.50
CA VAL A 438 -17.75 -14.55 -15.69
C VAL A 438 -17.34 -14.27 -14.23
N GLY A 439 -17.71 -13.12 -13.72
CA GLY A 439 -17.42 -12.70 -12.34
C GLY A 439 -18.54 -11.92 -11.70
N THR A 440 -18.50 -11.75 -10.37
CA THR A 440 -19.55 -11.03 -9.62
C THR A 440 -19.22 -9.58 -9.37
N ALA A 441 -17.97 -9.26 -9.11
CA ALA A 441 -17.55 -7.94 -8.67
C ALA A 441 -17.06 -7.10 -9.84
N MET A 442 -17.36 -5.81 -9.77
CA MET A 442 -17.05 -4.84 -10.82
C MET A 442 -15.54 -4.75 -11.16
N LEU A 443 -14.64 -5.24 -10.29
CA LEU A 443 -13.19 -5.12 -10.46
C LEU A 443 -12.45 -6.46 -10.64
N GLU A 444 -13.13 -7.61 -10.56
CA GLU A 444 -12.46 -8.91 -10.70
C GLU A 444 -11.81 -9.09 -12.08
N TRP A 445 -12.53 -8.72 -13.14
CA TRP A 445 -12.01 -8.77 -14.50
C TRP A 445 -10.75 -7.91 -14.68
N ASN A 446 -10.61 -6.83 -13.90
CA ASN A 446 -9.46 -5.93 -13.99
C ASN A 446 -8.15 -6.65 -13.63
N LYS A 447 -8.20 -7.61 -12.71
CA LYS A 447 -7.04 -8.42 -12.30
C LYS A 447 -6.52 -9.32 -13.43
N CYS A 448 -7.38 -9.63 -14.40
CA CYS A 448 -7.14 -10.59 -15.47
C CYS A 448 -6.72 -9.94 -16.80
N ILE A 449 -6.66 -8.61 -16.88
CA ILE A 449 -6.42 -7.89 -18.15
C ILE A 449 -5.17 -8.37 -18.87
N ASP A 450 -4.08 -8.61 -18.15
CA ASP A 450 -2.81 -9.10 -18.74
C ASP A 450 -2.95 -10.50 -19.35
N LYS A 451 -3.92 -11.29 -18.90
CA LYS A 451 -4.26 -12.60 -19.46
C LYS A 451 -5.19 -12.45 -20.66
N PHE A 452 -6.17 -11.56 -20.54
CA PHE A 452 -7.11 -11.28 -21.63
C PHE A 452 -6.41 -10.76 -22.90
N MET A 453 -5.30 -10.06 -22.73
CA MET A 453 -4.47 -9.62 -23.87
C MET A 453 -3.83 -10.77 -24.67
N GLN A 454 -3.90 -12.01 -24.20
CA GLN A 454 -3.36 -13.19 -24.88
C GLN A 454 -4.37 -13.86 -25.82
N TYR A 455 -5.64 -13.44 -25.79
CA TYR A 455 -6.70 -13.92 -26.65
C TYR A 455 -6.99 -12.93 -27.77
N ASP A 456 -7.52 -13.41 -28.90
CA ASP A 456 -7.95 -12.53 -30.00
C ASP A 456 -9.11 -11.62 -29.58
N SER A 457 -9.98 -12.14 -28.72
CA SER A 457 -11.01 -11.34 -28.07
C SER A 457 -11.52 -11.97 -26.77
N THR A 458 -11.92 -11.11 -25.83
CA THR A 458 -12.48 -11.50 -24.53
C THR A 458 -13.83 -10.85 -24.32
N MET A 459 -14.83 -11.65 -24.01
CA MET A 459 -16.15 -11.22 -23.54
C MET A 459 -16.15 -11.19 -22.02
N ILE A 460 -16.63 -10.10 -21.43
CA ILE A 460 -16.72 -9.94 -19.96
C ILE A 460 -18.20 -9.88 -19.59
N VAL A 461 -18.60 -10.78 -18.70
CA VAL A 461 -19.97 -10.91 -18.22
C VAL A 461 -20.00 -10.80 -16.70
N GLN A 462 -20.98 -10.10 -16.18
CA GLN A 462 -21.21 -9.98 -14.74
C GLN A 462 -22.40 -10.85 -14.33
N ASN A 463 -22.18 -11.69 -13.33
CA ASN A 463 -23.22 -12.47 -12.68
C ASN A 463 -23.50 -11.87 -11.30
N SER A 464 -24.73 -11.42 -11.04
CA SER A 464 -25.12 -10.86 -9.74
C SER A 464 -25.36 -11.94 -8.67
N GLU A 465 -25.39 -13.21 -9.03
CA GLU A 465 -25.59 -14.32 -8.09
C GLU A 465 -24.24 -14.71 -7.46
N MET A 466 -24.14 -14.52 -6.16
CA MET A 466 -22.96 -14.95 -5.40
C MET A 466 -23.06 -16.44 -5.06
N SER A 467 -21.91 -17.10 -4.98
CA SER A 467 -21.82 -18.49 -4.53
C SER A 467 -22.40 -18.63 -3.11
N LYS A 468 -23.44 -19.43 -2.97
CA LYS A 468 -24.02 -19.78 -1.66
C LYS A 468 -23.02 -20.51 -0.78
N THR A 469 -22.20 -21.36 -1.37
CA THR A 469 -21.13 -22.10 -0.66
C THR A 469 -20.14 -21.14 0.00
N LEU A 470 -19.76 -20.06 -0.68
CA LEU A 470 -18.87 -19.05 -0.10
C LEU A 470 -19.51 -18.33 1.09
N ILE A 471 -20.80 -18.00 0.99
CA ILE A 471 -21.53 -17.33 2.08
C ILE A 471 -21.64 -18.26 3.29
N ASP A 472 -21.95 -19.55 3.07
CA ASP A 472 -22.07 -20.57 4.10
C ASP A 472 -20.70 -20.88 4.74
N ASP A 473 -19.62 -20.92 3.96
CA ASP A 473 -18.25 -21.10 4.45
C ASP A 473 -17.80 -19.91 5.31
N LEU A 474 -18.13 -18.67 4.92
CA LEU A 474 -17.85 -17.47 5.69
C LEU A 474 -18.54 -17.48 7.06
N ASP A 475 -19.81 -17.89 7.09
CA ASP A 475 -20.60 -17.97 8.33
C ASP A 475 -20.11 -19.14 9.22
N THR A 476 -19.73 -20.27 8.63
CA THR A 476 -19.20 -21.45 9.34
C THR A 476 -17.83 -21.15 9.95
N LEU A 477 -16.91 -20.57 9.19
CA LEU A 477 -15.57 -20.19 9.68
C LEU A 477 -15.62 -19.14 10.79
N ALA A 478 -16.56 -18.21 10.70
CA ALA A 478 -16.77 -17.20 11.74
C ALA A 478 -17.31 -17.82 13.03
N THR A 479 -18.19 -18.81 12.91
CA THR A 479 -18.78 -19.52 14.05
C THR A 479 -17.75 -20.43 14.72
N ASP A 480 -16.98 -21.19 13.97
CA ASP A 480 -15.97 -22.14 14.47
C ASP A 480 -14.80 -21.42 15.17
N ARG A 481 -14.50 -20.19 14.81
CA ARG A 481 -13.43 -19.39 15.43
C ARG A 481 -13.90 -18.51 16.58
N GLY A 482 -15.15 -18.67 17.04
CA GLY A 482 -15.69 -17.97 18.22
C GLY A 482 -15.93 -16.48 18.00
N VAL A 483 -15.96 -16.04 16.75
CA VAL A 483 -16.49 -14.72 16.40
C VAL A 483 -18.00 -14.85 16.46
N ILE A 484 -18.59 -14.43 17.58
CA ILE A 484 -20.04 -14.47 17.78
C ILE A 484 -20.67 -13.46 16.81
N THR A 485 -21.03 -13.96 15.65
CA THR A 485 -21.78 -13.19 14.67
C THR A 485 -23.11 -13.90 14.50
N ASN A 486 -24.14 -13.34 15.01
CA ASN A 486 -25.53 -13.80 14.87
C ASN A 486 -25.99 -13.82 13.38
N GLY A 487 -25.30 -14.55 12.50
CA GLY A 487 -25.59 -14.63 11.08
C GLY A 487 -25.29 -13.35 10.28
N LYS A 488 -24.51 -12.41 10.82
CA LYS A 488 -24.30 -11.08 10.22
C LYS A 488 -22.97 -10.89 9.47
N ILE A 489 -22.11 -11.91 9.39
CA ILE A 489 -20.86 -11.75 8.61
C ILE A 489 -21.17 -11.79 7.12
N GLY A 490 -22.07 -12.62 6.66
CA GLY A 490 -22.53 -12.60 5.28
C GLY A 490 -23.17 -11.25 4.91
N GLU A 491 -24.00 -10.69 5.81
CA GLU A 491 -24.56 -9.33 5.64
C GLU A 491 -23.48 -8.24 5.71
N LEU A 492 -22.49 -8.36 6.60
CA LEU A 492 -21.36 -7.42 6.69
C LEU A 492 -20.42 -7.56 5.49
N ALA A 493 -20.10 -8.75 5.04
CA ALA A 493 -19.28 -8.98 3.84
C ALA A 493 -20.01 -8.45 2.60
N SER A 494 -21.31 -8.72 2.45
CA SER A 494 -22.10 -8.18 1.36
C SER A 494 -22.30 -6.66 1.47
N ALA A 495 -22.45 -6.11 2.67
CA ALA A 495 -22.52 -4.67 2.89
C ALA A 495 -21.16 -3.99 2.62
N PHE A 496 -20.03 -4.62 2.96
CA PHE A 496 -18.69 -4.12 2.61
C PHE A 496 -18.41 -4.22 1.10
N MET A 497 -18.88 -5.25 0.42
CA MET A 497 -18.77 -5.35 -1.03
C MET A 497 -19.76 -4.41 -1.75
N ASN A 498 -20.96 -4.17 -1.19
CA ASN A 498 -21.97 -3.31 -1.77
C ASN A 498 -21.78 -1.81 -1.45
N ASN A 499 -21.12 -1.44 -0.33
CA ASN A 499 -20.83 -0.04 0.01
C ASN A 499 -19.77 0.64 -0.90
N GLY A 500 -19.27 -0.05 -1.92
CA GLY A 500 -18.37 0.53 -2.94
C GLY A 500 -19.11 1.22 -4.09
N SER A 501 -20.34 0.90 -4.36
CA SER A 501 -21.20 1.58 -5.33
C SER A 501 -22.65 1.18 -5.09
N GLU A 502 -23.55 2.16 -4.91
CA GLU A 502 -24.99 2.00 -5.10
C GLU A 502 -25.39 1.75 -6.58
N LYS A 503 -24.45 1.37 -7.43
CA LYS A 503 -24.79 0.78 -8.71
C LYS A 503 -25.25 -0.65 -8.43
N GLU A 504 -26.54 -0.91 -8.66
CA GLU A 504 -27.06 -2.25 -8.82
C GLU A 504 -26.03 -3.10 -9.56
N MET A 505 -25.61 -4.23 -8.96
CA MET A 505 -24.71 -5.15 -9.63
C MET A 505 -25.40 -5.54 -10.94
N SER A 506 -24.82 -5.18 -12.07
CA SER A 506 -25.40 -5.49 -13.36
C SER A 506 -25.35 -7.00 -13.55
N ASN A 507 -26.47 -7.60 -13.95
CA ASN A 507 -26.49 -8.98 -14.39
C ASN A 507 -26.52 -8.99 -15.91
N SER A 508 -25.40 -9.33 -16.52
CA SER A 508 -25.27 -9.40 -17.98
C SER A 508 -25.21 -10.85 -18.53
N MET A 509 -25.60 -11.84 -17.72
CA MET A 509 -25.62 -13.26 -18.12
C MET A 509 -26.45 -13.49 -19.38
N SER A 510 -27.53 -12.73 -19.59
CA SER A 510 -28.35 -12.81 -20.81
C SER A 510 -27.59 -12.55 -22.11
N ALA A 511 -26.44 -11.85 -22.04
CA ALA A 511 -25.56 -11.62 -23.19
C ALA A 511 -24.98 -12.93 -23.74
N ILE A 512 -24.70 -13.92 -22.87
CA ILE A 512 -24.23 -15.25 -23.28
C ILE A 512 -25.20 -15.88 -24.27
N LYS A 513 -26.49 -15.76 -24.03
CA LYS A 513 -27.54 -16.31 -24.89
C LYS A 513 -27.72 -15.55 -26.21
N THR A 514 -27.53 -14.23 -26.18
CA THR A 514 -27.91 -13.36 -27.30
C THR A 514 -26.75 -13.00 -28.21
N ASP A 515 -25.50 -13.25 -27.78
CA ASP A 515 -24.34 -12.89 -28.56
C ASP A 515 -24.08 -13.87 -29.72
N THR A 516 -24.20 -13.37 -30.94
CA THR A 516 -24.08 -14.19 -32.16
C THR A 516 -22.67 -14.70 -32.41
N LYS A 517 -21.63 -13.98 -31.93
CA LYS A 517 -20.25 -14.43 -32.06
C LYS A 517 -20.01 -15.61 -31.13
N LEU A 518 -20.40 -15.53 -29.85
CA LEU A 518 -20.25 -16.62 -28.89
C LEU A 518 -20.97 -17.88 -29.37
N GLN A 519 -22.22 -17.73 -29.93
CA GLN A 519 -22.99 -18.84 -30.47
C GLN A 519 -22.37 -19.49 -31.72
N SER A 520 -21.43 -18.82 -32.38
CA SER A 520 -20.77 -19.33 -33.60
C SER A 520 -19.40 -19.93 -33.34
N LEU A 521 -18.94 -19.93 -32.10
CA LEU A 521 -17.61 -20.50 -31.74
C LEU A 521 -17.71 -22.02 -31.60
N ASP A 522 -16.70 -22.73 -32.11
CA ASP A 522 -16.53 -24.16 -31.88
C ASP A 522 -15.99 -24.46 -30.48
N GLU A 523 -15.23 -23.51 -29.93
CA GLU A 523 -14.65 -23.62 -28.58
C GLU A 523 -14.37 -22.24 -27.97
N VAL A 524 -14.35 -22.17 -26.62
CA VAL A 524 -14.00 -20.97 -25.87
C VAL A 524 -13.35 -21.33 -24.53
N THR A 525 -12.35 -20.54 -24.12
CA THR A 525 -11.80 -20.62 -22.75
C THR A 525 -12.66 -19.75 -21.81
N VAL A 526 -13.14 -20.32 -20.72
CA VAL A 526 -14.01 -19.65 -19.76
C VAL A 526 -13.33 -19.55 -18.40
N TYR A 527 -13.16 -18.32 -17.91
CA TYR A 527 -12.75 -18.04 -16.54
C TYR A 527 -14.00 -17.78 -15.71
N ILE A 528 -14.25 -18.64 -14.72
CA ILE A 528 -15.37 -18.47 -13.79
C ILE A 528 -14.78 -18.07 -12.42
N SER A 529 -15.15 -16.90 -11.93
CA SER A 529 -14.74 -16.44 -10.61
C SER A 529 -15.31 -17.31 -9.51
N ARG A 530 -14.51 -17.66 -8.52
CA ARG A 530 -14.97 -18.40 -7.32
C ARG A 530 -16.08 -17.68 -6.55
N LEU A 531 -16.22 -16.36 -6.73
CA LEU A 531 -17.27 -15.60 -6.06
C LEU A 531 -18.65 -15.81 -6.72
N THR A 532 -18.70 -16.37 -7.94
CA THR A 532 -19.95 -16.71 -8.62
C THR A 532 -20.42 -18.11 -8.24
N ASP A 533 -21.72 -18.38 -8.48
CA ASP A 533 -22.24 -19.74 -8.53
C ASP A 533 -21.65 -20.46 -9.76
N GLU A 534 -20.64 -21.28 -9.52
CA GLU A 534 -19.87 -21.94 -10.58
C GLU A 534 -20.69 -22.98 -11.32
N GLU A 535 -21.39 -23.88 -10.59
CA GLU A 535 -22.23 -24.93 -11.20
C GLU A 535 -23.38 -24.30 -12.01
N GLY A 536 -24.11 -23.36 -11.42
CA GLY A 536 -25.17 -22.65 -12.12
C GLY A 536 -24.66 -21.85 -13.33
N THR A 537 -23.43 -21.34 -13.29
CA THR A 537 -22.81 -20.64 -14.43
C THR A 537 -22.46 -21.63 -15.56
N ILE A 538 -21.92 -22.80 -15.25
CA ILE A 538 -21.62 -23.85 -16.22
C ILE A 538 -22.92 -24.33 -16.89
N ASP A 539 -23.92 -24.66 -16.09
CA ASP A 539 -25.25 -25.10 -16.61
C ASP A 539 -25.85 -24.03 -17.51
N TYR A 540 -25.81 -22.77 -17.10
CA TYR A 540 -26.33 -21.66 -17.90
C TYR A 540 -25.62 -21.53 -19.24
N ILE A 541 -24.30 -21.71 -19.30
CA ILE A 541 -23.53 -21.65 -20.55
C ILE A 541 -23.97 -22.81 -21.46
N LEU A 542 -24.02 -24.04 -20.96
CA LEU A 542 -24.42 -25.22 -21.75
C LEU A 542 -25.85 -25.11 -22.27
N GLU A 543 -26.79 -24.61 -21.46
CA GLU A 543 -28.19 -24.45 -21.86
C GLU A 543 -28.44 -23.35 -22.90
N ASN A 544 -27.56 -22.31 -22.92
CA ASN A 544 -27.79 -21.10 -23.68
C ASN A 544 -26.76 -20.84 -24.80
N THR A 545 -25.86 -21.80 -25.08
CA THR A 545 -24.90 -21.73 -26.18
C THR A 545 -24.93 -23.02 -27.03
N SER A 546 -24.10 -23.07 -28.07
CA SER A 546 -23.91 -24.27 -28.91
C SER A 546 -22.95 -25.30 -28.33
N PHE A 547 -22.33 -25.03 -27.20
CA PHE A 547 -21.36 -25.95 -26.58
C PHE A 547 -22.11 -27.14 -25.95
N GLU A 548 -21.59 -28.35 -26.20
CA GLU A 548 -22.17 -29.58 -25.66
C GLU A 548 -21.38 -30.14 -24.49
N ASN A 549 -20.11 -29.76 -24.39
CA ASN A 549 -19.16 -30.31 -23.40
C ASN A 549 -18.26 -29.22 -22.80
N TYR A 550 -17.71 -29.54 -21.63
CA TYR A 550 -16.66 -28.73 -21.02
C TYR A 550 -15.62 -29.60 -20.32
N GLU A 551 -14.42 -29.08 -20.20
CA GLU A 551 -13.33 -29.67 -19.39
C GLU A 551 -12.71 -28.63 -18.48
N LEU A 552 -12.43 -29.00 -17.23
CA LEU A 552 -11.63 -28.17 -16.32
C LEU A 552 -10.18 -28.20 -16.77
N ILE A 553 -9.64 -27.06 -17.18
CA ILE A 553 -8.25 -26.94 -17.62
C ILE A 553 -7.35 -26.65 -16.44
N GLN A 554 -7.78 -25.74 -15.59
CA GLN A 554 -7.02 -25.36 -14.39
C GLN A 554 -7.96 -24.97 -13.26
N ALA A 555 -7.83 -25.69 -12.14
CA ALA A 555 -8.47 -25.29 -10.88
C ALA A 555 -7.62 -24.23 -10.17
N ASP A 556 -8.29 -23.39 -9.38
CA ASP A 556 -7.67 -22.44 -8.45
C ASP A 556 -6.60 -21.55 -9.12
N TYR A 557 -6.91 -21.05 -10.32
CA TYR A 557 -6.05 -20.09 -10.99
C TYR A 557 -6.07 -18.77 -10.25
N SER A 558 -5.04 -18.53 -9.45
CA SER A 558 -4.92 -17.30 -8.66
C SER A 558 -4.38 -16.16 -9.51
N PHE A 559 -5.09 -15.03 -9.50
CA PHE A 559 -4.68 -13.81 -10.19
C PHE A 559 -3.81 -12.93 -9.31
N ASP A 560 -3.87 -13.12 -8.01
CA ASP A 560 -3.05 -12.38 -7.08
C ASP A 560 -2.46 -13.30 -6.00
N ASP A 561 -1.13 -13.17 -5.80
CA ASP A 561 -0.47 -13.60 -4.58
C ASP A 561 -0.94 -12.67 -3.43
N PHE A 562 -2.23 -12.33 -3.42
CA PHE A 562 -2.77 -11.50 -2.39
C PHE A 562 -2.68 -12.31 -1.11
N TYR A 563 -1.80 -11.89 -0.26
CA TYR A 563 -1.83 -12.30 1.11
C TYR A 563 -3.14 -11.76 1.66
N ASN A 564 -4.17 -12.59 1.53
CA ASN A 564 -5.42 -12.30 2.16
C ASN A 564 -5.18 -12.32 3.66
N TRP A 565 -5.19 -11.15 4.25
CA TRP A 565 -5.23 -10.98 5.70
C TRP A 565 -6.46 -11.65 6.29
N TYR A 566 -7.39 -12.05 5.44
CA TYR A 566 -8.49 -12.95 5.69
C TYR A 566 -8.06 -14.40 5.89
N ASP A 567 -6.84 -14.83 5.54
CA ASP A 567 -6.36 -16.21 5.76
C ASP A 567 -6.43 -16.64 7.22
N TYR A 568 -6.49 -15.69 8.14
CA TYR A 568 -6.76 -15.99 9.53
C TYR A 568 -8.26 -16.24 9.82
N PHE A 569 -9.16 -15.70 8.98
CA PHE A 569 -10.61 -15.80 9.15
C PHE A 569 -11.33 -16.37 7.93
N VAL A 570 -10.79 -16.16 6.73
CA VAL A 570 -11.38 -16.64 5.48
C VAL A 570 -10.26 -16.85 4.45
N GLU A 571 -10.07 -18.07 3.98
CA GLU A 571 -9.27 -18.39 2.81
C GLU A 571 -10.01 -17.92 1.54
N THR A 572 -10.06 -16.61 1.30
CA THR A 572 -10.59 -16.06 0.06
C THR A 572 -9.44 -15.59 -0.82
N GLU A 573 -8.72 -16.51 -1.41
CA GLU A 573 -7.92 -16.19 -2.57
C GLU A 573 -8.87 -15.82 -3.72
N SER A 574 -8.65 -14.67 -4.36
CA SER A 574 -9.36 -14.32 -5.58
C SER A 574 -8.84 -15.18 -6.70
N TYR A 575 -9.50 -16.28 -6.99
CA TYR A 575 -9.13 -17.15 -8.08
C TYR A 575 -10.34 -17.50 -8.95
N CYS A 576 -10.02 -17.94 -10.16
CA CYS A 576 -10.99 -18.50 -11.08
C CYS A 576 -10.67 -19.96 -11.32
N ASN A 577 -11.69 -20.74 -11.61
CA ASN A 577 -11.52 -21.98 -12.33
C ASN A 577 -11.54 -21.68 -13.83
N VAL A 578 -10.66 -22.32 -14.58
CA VAL A 578 -10.52 -22.12 -16.03
C VAL A 578 -10.99 -23.36 -16.74
N TYR A 579 -11.96 -23.20 -17.58
CA TYR A 579 -12.61 -24.25 -18.35
C TYR A 579 -12.39 -24.04 -19.84
N ARG A 580 -12.49 -25.12 -20.60
CA ARG A 580 -12.70 -25.10 -22.04
C ARG A 580 -14.06 -25.67 -22.33
N PHE A 581 -14.86 -24.90 -23.03
CA PHE A 581 -16.17 -25.32 -23.57
C PHE A 581 -16.02 -25.60 -25.06
N TYR A 582 -16.65 -26.67 -25.54
CA TYR A 582 -16.55 -27.11 -26.94
C TYR A 582 -17.77 -27.94 -27.39
#